data_19dced46d310e53f4ecc72d5bb91cdbb
#
_entry.id   19dced46d310e53f4ecc72d5bb91cdbb
#
_cell.length_a   1.000
_cell.length_b   1.000
_cell.length_c   1.000
_cell.angle_alpha   90.00
_cell.angle_beta   90.00
_cell.angle_gamma   90.00
#
_symmetry.space_group_name_H-M   'P 1'
#
loop_
_entity.id
_entity.type
_entity.pdbx_description
1 polymer ?
#
loop_
_entity_poly.entity_id
_entity_poly.type
_entity_poly.pdbx_seq_one_letter_code
_entity_poly.pdbx_strand_id
1 'polypeptide(L)'
;VDTHVCHVPEDIGDVWFDIIHILPRSIILGNILTTITRQIDIYNAFLFEPHDLQAFINNAGAGTSITNLPTLPYTIPPQESLLLTLQITPDGAPTFNTTLDFDIDEPYLLRIPVQGTRIVIFPFEPESPLIERLQFLTDVFVHKDGTEQRVSLRRAPRQVFDMKLRREDGLERQRVDFLLFDWQSRVFGLPMWHEPTPLTGNVTAGATSINVQDTTLSDFRVGGLAIIFESETKFDALEVSAVGPTSISFNTPVTQNYSAVNNVRVMPLRTAITSQPARESKYAVNLCDFDLTMRVLDNDVDLSNLTGWPTYNSKILLSDPNAISGTLDGMIERELVVFDGSGGGKFSQVSTWNRARHSSAKTFISSSRSRLWAIRKLLHALRGRQVSFYLPTFTQDVTLAATYLSGGGSLTIVNVGYSRYAKQRTPKQDIRIILNNGTIFNRTITASSEVDASTEQLTLSSSISQNIAPSDVARIEFLEKVRIDSDEIVIEHRSANGEANIGFPVKVVLE
;
A
#
# COMPACT_ATOMS: atom_id res chain seq x y z
N VAL A 1 -48.88 30.81 -5.32
CA VAL A 1 -47.66 31.60 -4.99
C VAL A 1 -47.59 31.60 -3.48
N ASP A 2 -46.94 30.59 -2.90
CA ASP A 2 -46.68 30.52 -1.46
C ASP A 2 -45.51 31.44 -1.16
N THR A 3 -45.81 32.52 -0.49
CA THR A 3 -44.82 33.37 0.12
C THR A 3 -44.32 32.68 1.39
N HIS A 4 -43.22 31.93 1.30
CA HIS A 4 -42.45 31.58 2.49
C HIS A 4 -41.89 32.88 3.08
N VAL A 5 -42.54 33.38 4.10
CA VAL A 5 -41.98 34.44 4.95
C VAL A 5 -40.84 33.75 5.75
N CYS A 6 -39.59 34.02 5.35
CA CYS A 6 -38.45 33.73 6.21
C CYS A 6 -38.59 34.56 7.49
N HIS A 7 -39.02 33.95 8.57
CA HIS A 7 -38.94 34.53 9.88
C HIS A 7 -37.47 34.62 10.28
N VAL A 8 -36.92 35.79 10.33
CA VAL A 8 -35.59 36.03 10.89
C VAL A 8 -35.79 36.08 12.40
N PRO A 9 -35.19 35.17 13.18
CA PRO A 9 -35.32 35.21 14.64
C PRO A 9 -34.78 36.55 15.17
N GLU A 10 -35.61 37.26 15.88
CA GLU A 10 -35.24 38.57 16.46
C GLU A 10 -34.53 38.44 17.81
N ASP A 11 -34.63 37.26 18.49
CA ASP A 11 -34.04 37.00 19.78
C ASP A 11 -33.52 35.53 19.90
N ILE A 12 -32.58 35.27 20.81
CA ILE A 12 -32.14 33.91 21.19
C ILE A 12 -33.32 33.04 21.66
N GLY A 13 -34.34 33.65 22.28
CA GLY A 13 -35.58 32.99 22.67
C GLY A 13 -36.30 32.30 21.53
N ASP A 14 -36.41 32.97 20.37
CA ASP A 14 -37.08 32.43 19.17
C ASP A 14 -36.35 31.29 18.49
N VAL A 15 -35.05 31.10 18.79
CA VAL A 15 -34.23 30.04 18.23
C VAL A 15 -34.24 28.78 19.12
N TRP A 16 -34.52 28.94 20.42
CA TRP A 16 -34.47 27.85 21.40
C TRP A 16 -35.82 27.41 21.92
N PHE A 17 -36.68 28.34 22.28
CA PHE A 17 -38.02 28.02 22.78
C PHE A 17 -39.03 27.80 21.63
N ASP A 18 -40.09 27.12 21.92
CA ASP A 18 -41.20 26.79 20.99
C ASP A 18 -40.73 25.98 19.78
N ILE A 19 -39.71 25.14 20.00
CA ILE A 19 -39.12 24.24 19.02
C ILE A 19 -38.82 22.89 19.69
N ILE A 20 -38.89 21.81 18.92
CA ILE A 20 -38.40 20.51 19.37
C ILE A 20 -37.00 20.29 18.84
N HIS A 21 -36.05 20.08 19.71
CA HIS A 21 -34.66 19.82 19.41
C HIS A 21 -34.38 18.35 19.32
N ILE A 22 -33.48 17.96 18.38
CA ILE A 22 -32.92 16.62 18.31
C ILE A 22 -31.41 16.68 18.32
N LEU A 23 -30.79 15.91 19.21
CA LEU A 23 -29.33 15.85 19.40
C LEU A 23 -28.86 14.38 19.41
N PRO A 24 -27.77 14.05 18.71
CA PRO A 24 -26.99 14.90 17.81
C PRO A 24 -27.73 15.16 16.48
N ARG A 25 -27.41 16.25 15.81
CA ARG A 25 -28.03 16.60 14.51
C ARG A 25 -27.56 15.74 13.34
N SER A 26 -26.50 14.95 13.51
CA SER A 26 -26.00 13.95 12.57
C SER A 26 -25.19 12.90 13.30
N ILE A 27 -25.18 11.67 12.80
CA ILE A 27 -24.43 10.55 13.36
C ILE A 27 -23.52 9.97 12.28
N ILE A 28 -22.21 10.20 12.43
CA ILE A 28 -21.18 9.64 11.57
C ILE A 28 -20.47 8.54 12.34
N LEU A 29 -20.59 7.30 11.88
CA LEU A 29 -20.14 6.10 12.61
C LEU A 29 -18.79 5.58 12.12
N GLY A 30 -18.36 6.00 10.90
CA GLY A 30 -17.16 5.43 10.30
C GLY A 30 -17.31 3.93 10.02
N ASN A 31 -16.31 3.16 10.45
CA ASN A 31 -16.27 1.71 10.26
C ASN A 31 -16.93 0.99 11.45
N ILE A 32 -17.94 0.18 11.17
CA ILE A 32 -18.71 -0.58 12.16
C ILE A 32 -18.21 -2.02 12.16
N LEU A 33 -17.43 -2.38 13.16
CA LEU A 33 -16.86 -3.73 13.36
C LEU A 33 -17.63 -4.57 14.35
N THR A 34 -18.24 -3.89 15.35
CA THR A 34 -19.03 -4.48 16.42
C THR A 34 -20.29 -3.66 16.61
N THR A 35 -21.21 -4.15 17.45
CA THR A 35 -22.42 -3.39 17.80
C THR A 35 -22.04 -2.07 18.47
N ILE A 36 -22.51 -0.97 17.91
CA ILE A 36 -22.30 0.38 18.42
C ILE A 36 -23.62 0.92 18.95
N THR A 37 -23.57 1.61 20.09
CA THR A 37 -24.72 2.34 20.65
C THR A 37 -24.45 3.84 20.63
N ARG A 38 -25.49 4.64 20.34
CA ARG A 38 -25.46 6.11 20.40
C ARG A 38 -26.74 6.59 21.06
N GLN A 39 -26.61 7.63 21.88
CA GLN A 39 -27.78 8.28 22.46
C GLN A 39 -28.31 9.34 21.50
N ILE A 40 -29.64 9.42 21.44
CA ILE A 40 -30.40 10.46 20.75
C ILE A 40 -31.29 11.11 21.80
N ASP A 41 -31.25 12.40 21.91
CA ASP A 41 -32.05 13.21 22.81
C ASP A 41 -33.04 14.04 21.98
N ILE A 42 -34.34 13.81 22.24
CA ILE A 42 -35.42 14.63 21.70
C ILE A 42 -35.93 15.49 22.82
N TYR A 43 -35.65 16.79 22.79
CA TYR A 43 -36.00 17.74 23.81
C TYR A 43 -37.15 18.63 23.36
N ASN A 44 -38.22 18.64 24.12
CA ASN A 44 -39.37 19.55 23.95
C ASN A 44 -39.04 20.89 24.62
N ALA A 45 -38.67 21.91 23.85
CA ALA A 45 -38.37 23.24 24.40
C ALA A 45 -39.59 24.16 24.51
N PHE A 46 -40.79 23.68 24.22
CA PHE A 46 -42.01 24.43 24.49
C PHE A 46 -42.22 24.61 25.99
N LEU A 47 -42.67 25.78 26.37
CA LEU A 47 -42.86 26.11 27.81
C LEU A 47 -44.08 25.45 28.42
N PHE A 48 -45.13 25.24 27.65
CA PHE A 48 -46.44 24.78 28.16
C PHE A 48 -47.09 23.71 27.28
N GLU A 49 -46.59 23.41 26.09
CA GLU A 49 -47.25 22.51 25.16
C GLU A 49 -46.54 21.14 25.12
N PRO A 50 -47.26 20.05 25.44
CA PRO A 50 -46.75 18.70 25.22
C PRO A 50 -46.83 18.38 23.71
N HIS A 51 -45.90 17.54 23.22
CA HIS A 51 -45.88 17.05 21.83
C HIS A 51 -45.79 15.52 21.80
N ASP A 52 -46.48 14.89 20.86
CA ASP A 52 -46.51 13.45 20.76
C ASP A 52 -45.57 12.94 19.67
N LEU A 53 -44.63 12.05 20.03
CA LEU A 53 -43.90 11.25 19.05
C LEU A 53 -44.87 10.19 18.48
N GLN A 54 -45.29 10.39 17.24
CA GLN A 54 -46.28 9.58 16.54
C GLN A 54 -45.68 8.34 15.91
N ALA A 55 -44.51 8.49 15.26
CA ALA A 55 -43.85 7.41 14.55
C ALA A 55 -42.33 7.55 14.54
N PHE A 56 -41.67 6.41 14.46
CA PHE A 56 -40.24 6.31 14.15
C PHE A 56 -40.07 5.56 12.82
N ILE A 57 -39.42 6.18 11.85
CA ILE A 57 -39.17 5.61 10.52
C ILE A 57 -37.66 5.33 10.40
N ASN A 58 -37.32 4.05 10.35
CA ASN A 58 -35.96 3.57 10.19
C ASN A 58 -35.62 3.38 8.71
N ASN A 59 -35.06 4.40 8.07
CA ASN A 59 -34.61 4.31 6.68
C ASN A 59 -33.23 3.61 6.53
N ALA A 60 -32.54 3.32 7.65
CA ALA A 60 -31.26 2.61 7.63
C ALA A 60 -31.41 1.08 7.53
N GLY A 61 -32.63 0.58 7.67
CA GLY A 61 -32.97 -0.83 7.47
C GLY A 61 -32.44 -1.79 8.56
N ALA A 62 -32.22 -3.04 8.16
CA ALA A 62 -31.78 -4.09 9.05
C ALA A 62 -30.45 -3.75 9.75
N GLY A 63 -30.29 -4.20 10.98
CA GLY A 63 -29.11 -3.95 11.82
C GLY A 63 -29.06 -2.53 12.43
N THR A 64 -30.14 -1.76 12.33
CA THR A 64 -30.31 -0.47 13.01
C THR A 64 -31.62 -0.46 13.75
N SER A 65 -31.59 -0.17 15.03
CA SER A 65 -32.79 -0.18 15.89
C SER A 65 -32.65 0.80 17.06
N ILE A 66 -33.79 1.22 17.58
CA ILE A 66 -33.87 1.93 18.86
C ILE A 66 -34.24 0.91 19.93
N THR A 67 -33.38 0.71 20.95
CA THR A 67 -33.56 -0.36 21.93
C THR A 67 -34.56 -0.02 23.04
N ASN A 68 -34.79 1.26 23.28
CA ASN A 68 -35.68 1.77 24.33
C ASN A 68 -36.77 2.70 23.75
N LEU A 69 -37.25 2.41 22.54
CA LEU A 69 -38.36 3.15 21.94
C LEU A 69 -39.63 2.90 22.78
N PRO A 70 -40.28 3.95 23.28
CA PRO A 70 -41.52 3.79 24.03
C PRO A 70 -42.69 3.33 23.13
N THR A 71 -43.79 2.93 23.73
CA THR A 71 -45.03 2.64 22.99
C THR A 71 -45.54 3.92 22.34
N LEU A 72 -45.68 3.90 21.01
CA LEU A 72 -46.15 5.05 20.25
C LEU A 72 -47.69 5.06 20.11
N PRO A 73 -48.37 6.23 20.12
CA PRO A 73 -47.78 7.55 20.33
C PRO A 73 -47.30 7.77 21.77
N TYR A 74 -46.19 8.55 21.91
CA TYR A 74 -45.60 8.88 23.22
C TYR A 74 -45.54 10.39 23.42
N THR A 75 -46.17 10.88 24.48
CA THR A 75 -46.22 12.31 24.83
C THR A 75 -44.92 12.74 25.50
N ILE A 76 -44.24 13.73 24.92
CA ILE A 76 -43.07 14.39 25.50
C ILE A 76 -43.56 15.66 26.23
N PRO A 77 -43.49 15.70 27.57
CA PRO A 77 -43.97 16.87 28.31
C PRO A 77 -43.17 18.13 27.99
N PRO A 78 -43.72 19.33 28.27
CA PRO A 78 -43.00 20.57 28.14
C PRO A 78 -41.69 20.58 28.93
N GLN A 79 -40.61 21.07 28.34
CA GLN A 79 -39.27 21.18 28.93
C GLN A 79 -38.65 19.84 29.40
N GLU A 80 -39.12 18.72 28.83
CA GLU A 80 -38.56 17.39 29.12
C GLU A 80 -37.87 16.77 27.89
N SER A 81 -36.96 15.81 28.17
CA SER A 81 -36.19 15.06 27.17
C SER A 81 -36.67 13.63 27.07
N LEU A 82 -36.80 13.13 25.85
CA LEU A 82 -36.92 11.71 25.55
C LEU A 82 -35.54 11.20 25.10
N LEU A 83 -34.85 10.45 25.97
CA LEU A 83 -33.57 9.84 25.68
C LEU A 83 -33.79 8.48 25.02
N LEU A 84 -33.35 8.35 23.76
CA LEU A 84 -33.42 7.12 22.98
C LEU A 84 -32.01 6.54 22.79
N THR A 85 -31.91 5.21 22.73
CA THR A 85 -30.64 4.52 22.49
C THR A 85 -30.68 3.85 21.12
N LEU A 86 -29.97 4.43 20.17
CA LEU A 86 -29.74 3.85 18.85
C LEU A 86 -28.72 2.73 18.98
N GLN A 87 -29.08 1.54 18.52
CA GLN A 87 -28.17 0.39 18.38
C GLN A 87 -27.96 0.07 16.91
N ILE A 88 -26.69 -0.09 16.53
CA ILE A 88 -26.30 -0.43 15.17
C ILE A 88 -25.38 -1.64 15.24
N THR A 89 -25.77 -2.71 14.53
CA THR A 89 -25.02 -3.97 14.46
C THR A 89 -24.23 -4.08 13.16
N PRO A 90 -23.24 -4.98 13.06
CA PRO A 90 -22.55 -5.29 11.79
C PRO A 90 -23.48 -5.90 10.73
N ASP A 91 -24.65 -6.41 11.11
CA ASP A 91 -25.63 -6.97 10.19
C ASP A 91 -26.38 -5.87 9.42
N GLY A 92 -26.84 -6.18 8.21
CA GLY A 92 -27.57 -5.22 7.36
C GLY A 92 -26.77 -4.77 6.12
N ALA A 93 -27.19 -3.69 5.48
CA ALA A 93 -26.52 -3.19 4.27
C ALA A 93 -25.05 -2.81 4.52
N PRO A 94 -24.12 -3.11 3.59
CA PRO A 94 -22.69 -2.87 3.76
C PRO A 94 -22.34 -1.41 4.06
N THR A 95 -22.98 -0.49 3.34
CA THR A 95 -22.84 0.95 3.52
C THR A 95 -24.24 1.56 3.59
N PHE A 96 -24.39 2.55 4.42
CA PHE A 96 -25.62 3.33 4.46
C PHE A 96 -25.31 4.81 4.67
N ASN A 97 -26.06 5.63 3.99
CA ASN A 97 -26.09 7.08 4.12
C ASN A 97 -27.54 7.49 3.96
N THR A 98 -28.22 7.63 5.07
CA THR A 98 -29.68 7.74 5.13
C THR A 98 -30.10 8.55 6.35
N THR A 99 -31.41 8.61 6.63
CA THR A 99 -31.96 9.32 7.77
C THR A 99 -32.71 8.39 8.71
N LEU A 100 -32.71 8.74 9.98
CA LEU A 100 -33.68 8.29 10.96
C LEU A 100 -34.69 9.41 11.13
N ASP A 101 -35.95 9.13 10.86
CA ASP A 101 -37.00 10.12 10.89
C ASP A 101 -37.91 9.88 12.12
N PHE A 102 -38.14 10.94 12.89
CA PHE A 102 -39.02 10.96 14.04
C PHE A 102 -40.19 11.90 13.73
N ASP A 103 -41.34 11.31 13.54
CA ASP A 103 -42.57 12.03 13.24
C ASP A 103 -43.21 12.47 14.57
N ILE A 104 -43.22 13.77 14.78
CA ILE A 104 -43.84 14.41 15.94
C ILE A 104 -45.02 15.22 15.39
N ASP A 105 -46.03 15.48 16.21
CA ASP A 105 -47.23 16.22 15.80
C ASP A 105 -46.96 17.30 14.77
N GLU A 106 -47.79 17.38 13.74
CA GLU A 106 -47.58 18.37 12.67
C GLU A 106 -47.33 19.80 13.22
N PRO A 107 -46.35 20.54 12.71
CA PRO A 107 -45.62 20.30 11.46
C PRO A 107 -44.21 19.65 11.65
N TYR A 108 -43.91 18.99 12.75
CA TYR A 108 -42.54 18.62 13.13
C TYR A 108 -42.14 17.21 12.66
N LEU A 109 -41.31 17.15 11.62
CA LEU A 109 -40.59 15.94 11.20
C LEU A 109 -39.09 16.12 11.47
N LEU A 110 -38.59 15.47 12.52
CA LEU A 110 -37.17 15.54 12.89
C LEU A 110 -36.37 14.45 12.16
N ARG A 111 -35.27 14.85 11.54
CA ARG A 111 -34.40 13.97 10.76
C ARG A 111 -32.97 13.99 11.26
N ILE A 112 -32.42 12.81 11.51
CA ILE A 112 -31.00 12.63 11.82
C ILE A 112 -30.33 11.93 10.62
N PRO A 113 -29.46 12.59 9.87
CA PRO A 113 -28.59 11.89 8.91
C PRO A 113 -27.66 10.93 9.64
N VAL A 114 -27.64 9.68 9.19
CA VAL A 114 -26.79 8.62 9.73
C VAL A 114 -26.00 7.98 8.61
N GLN A 115 -24.69 7.89 8.77
CA GLN A 115 -23.82 7.25 7.79
C GLN A 115 -22.81 6.33 8.45
N GLY A 116 -22.49 5.21 7.77
CA GLY A 116 -21.52 4.24 8.25
C GLY A 116 -21.24 3.15 7.23
N THR A 117 -20.13 2.44 7.47
CA THR A 117 -19.71 1.26 6.68
C THR A 117 -19.60 0.06 7.63
N ARG A 118 -20.34 -1.00 7.37
CA ARG A 118 -20.28 -2.26 8.12
C ARG A 118 -19.17 -3.12 7.54
N ILE A 119 -18.20 -3.47 8.38
CA ILE A 119 -17.04 -4.27 8.00
C ILE A 119 -17.17 -5.65 8.59
N VAL A 120 -17.04 -6.65 7.73
CA VAL A 120 -16.98 -8.06 8.11
C VAL A 120 -15.53 -8.49 8.20
N ILE A 121 -15.08 -9.02 9.33
CA ILE A 121 -13.72 -9.50 9.46
C ILE A 121 -13.54 -10.76 8.63
N PHE A 122 -12.42 -10.82 7.89
CA PHE A 122 -11.99 -11.99 7.12
C PHE A 122 -10.80 -12.65 7.83
N PRO A 123 -11.05 -13.51 8.85
CA PRO A 123 -10.02 -13.99 9.76
C PRO A 123 -9.28 -15.22 9.24
N PHE A 124 -9.38 -15.52 7.95
CA PHE A 124 -8.83 -16.75 7.37
C PHE A 124 -7.39 -16.55 6.91
N GLU A 125 -6.47 -17.29 7.52
CA GLU A 125 -5.06 -17.25 7.18
C GLU A 125 -4.80 -17.89 5.81
N PRO A 126 -4.12 -17.18 4.88
CA PRO A 126 -3.79 -17.71 3.57
C PRO A 126 -2.58 -18.66 3.63
N GLU A 127 -2.51 -19.60 2.67
CA GLU A 127 -1.29 -20.38 2.41
C GLU A 127 -0.16 -19.50 1.89
N SER A 128 1.06 -19.93 2.16
CA SER A 128 2.26 -19.36 1.54
C SER A 128 2.46 -19.91 0.11
N PRO A 129 2.82 -19.04 -0.86
CA PRO A 129 3.08 -17.62 -0.72
C PRO A 129 1.81 -16.74 -0.79
N LEU A 130 1.77 -15.69 0.01
CA LEU A 130 0.79 -14.62 -0.16
C LEU A 130 1.32 -13.65 -1.23
N ILE A 131 0.55 -13.43 -2.28
CA ILE A 131 0.95 -12.55 -3.38
C ILE A 131 0.32 -11.18 -3.19
N GLU A 132 1.18 -10.16 -3.09
CA GLU A 132 0.79 -8.76 -3.06
C GLU A 132 1.15 -8.09 -4.39
N ARG A 133 0.22 -7.33 -4.97
CA ARG A 133 0.42 -6.50 -6.14
C ARG A 133 0.29 -5.04 -5.78
N LEU A 134 1.37 -4.27 -5.97
CA LEU A 134 1.37 -2.82 -5.85
C LEU A 134 1.11 -2.22 -7.23
N GLN A 135 -0.04 -1.59 -7.43
CA GLN A 135 -0.46 -1.04 -8.71
C GLN A 135 -0.36 0.49 -8.70
N PHE A 136 0.71 1.00 -9.30
CA PHE A 136 0.89 2.42 -9.61
C PHE A 136 0.11 2.82 -10.87
N LEU A 137 0.24 4.05 -11.31
CA LEU A 137 -0.28 4.54 -12.58
C LEU A 137 0.57 5.74 -13.03
N THR A 138 1.25 5.58 -14.16
CA THR A 138 2.18 6.58 -14.68
C THR A 138 1.98 6.77 -16.18
N ASP A 139 1.76 8.00 -16.62
CA ASP A 139 1.82 8.33 -18.03
C ASP A 139 3.29 8.56 -18.45
N VAL A 140 3.69 7.90 -19.52
CA VAL A 140 5.05 8.00 -20.08
C VAL A 140 4.96 8.49 -21.53
N PHE A 141 5.46 9.69 -21.75
CA PHE A 141 5.57 10.29 -23.08
C PHE A 141 7.01 10.11 -23.58
N VAL A 142 7.16 9.37 -24.67
CA VAL A 142 8.45 9.11 -25.29
C VAL A 142 8.65 10.04 -26.48
N HIS A 143 9.70 10.84 -26.46
CA HIS A 143 10.09 11.71 -27.58
C HIS A 143 10.80 10.91 -28.67
N LYS A 144 10.89 11.49 -29.88
CA LYS A 144 11.53 10.85 -31.03
C LYS A 144 13.01 10.52 -30.83
N ASP A 145 13.71 11.27 -29.97
CA ASP A 145 15.11 11.03 -29.61
C ASP A 145 15.27 9.96 -28.53
N GLY A 146 14.17 9.42 -28.02
CA GLY A 146 14.14 8.41 -26.97
C GLY A 146 14.14 8.96 -25.55
N THR A 147 14.13 10.28 -25.34
CA THR A 147 13.93 10.84 -24.00
C THR A 147 12.49 10.66 -23.53
N GLU A 148 12.28 10.66 -22.22
CA GLU A 148 10.96 10.39 -21.64
C GLU A 148 10.53 11.51 -20.68
N GLN A 149 9.26 11.91 -20.80
CA GLN A 149 8.56 12.68 -19.77
C GLN A 149 7.58 11.75 -19.06
N ARG A 150 7.58 11.78 -17.72
CA ARG A 150 6.81 10.85 -16.90
C ARG A 150 6.02 11.58 -15.84
N VAL A 151 4.74 11.24 -15.72
CA VAL A 151 3.82 11.87 -14.77
C VAL A 151 3.09 10.79 -14.00
N SER A 152 3.27 10.74 -12.68
CA SER A 152 2.51 9.83 -11.83
C SER A 152 1.09 10.34 -11.63
N LEU A 153 0.11 9.49 -11.90
CA LEU A 153 -1.31 9.78 -11.71
C LEU A 153 -1.82 9.27 -10.36
N ARG A 154 -0.99 8.51 -9.61
CA ARG A 154 -1.31 8.06 -8.26
C ARG A 154 -0.18 8.40 -7.30
N ARG A 155 -0.54 8.95 -6.15
CA ARG A 155 0.41 9.24 -5.07
C ARG A 155 0.85 7.98 -4.34
N ALA A 156 -0.07 7.06 -4.10
CA ALA A 156 0.16 5.76 -3.48
C ALA A 156 -0.33 4.62 -4.39
N PRO A 157 0.26 3.42 -4.34
CA PRO A 157 -0.19 2.29 -5.14
C PRO A 157 -1.52 1.75 -4.61
N ARG A 158 -2.32 1.16 -5.50
CA ARG A 158 -3.40 0.27 -5.08
C ARG A 158 -2.83 -1.08 -4.70
N GLN A 159 -3.27 -1.61 -3.56
CA GLN A 159 -2.88 -2.93 -3.08
C GLN A 159 -3.94 -3.97 -3.49
N VAL A 160 -3.48 -5.06 -4.06
CA VAL A 160 -4.29 -6.23 -4.38
C VAL A 160 -3.59 -7.45 -3.83
N PHE A 161 -4.31 -8.32 -3.14
CA PHE A 161 -3.80 -9.57 -2.60
C PHE A 161 -4.45 -10.75 -3.30
N ASP A 162 -3.62 -11.62 -3.89
CA ASP A 162 -4.06 -12.94 -4.33
C ASP A 162 -3.76 -13.92 -3.21
N MET A 163 -4.79 -14.56 -2.69
CA MET A 163 -4.74 -15.45 -1.54
C MET A 163 -5.27 -16.81 -1.89
N LYS A 164 -4.59 -17.84 -1.43
CA LYS A 164 -5.06 -19.21 -1.47
C LYS A 164 -5.35 -19.67 -0.04
N LEU A 165 -6.56 -20.15 0.19
CA LEU A 165 -6.97 -20.72 1.47
C LEU A 165 -7.13 -22.22 1.29
N ARG A 166 -6.25 -23.01 1.89
CA ARG A 166 -6.46 -24.46 1.99
C ARG A 166 -7.21 -24.76 3.27
N ARG A 167 -8.26 -25.56 3.16
CA ARG A 167 -9.06 -26.04 4.28
C ARG A 167 -9.08 -27.56 4.27
N GLU A 168 -8.66 -28.15 5.38
CA GLU A 168 -8.53 -29.60 5.55
C GLU A 168 -9.58 -30.15 6.51
N ASP A 169 -10.27 -29.27 7.25
CA ASP A 169 -11.39 -29.56 8.15
C ASP A 169 -12.72 -29.10 7.55
N GLY A 170 -13.75 -29.90 7.75
CA GLY A 170 -15.09 -29.62 7.25
C GLY A 170 -15.73 -28.37 7.86
N LEU A 171 -15.48 -28.06 9.13
CA LEU A 171 -16.01 -26.87 9.80
C LEU A 171 -15.31 -25.60 9.31
N GLU A 172 -13.98 -25.65 9.12
CA GLU A 172 -13.23 -24.52 8.56
C GLU A 172 -13.69 -24.21 7.14
N ARG A 173 -13.85 -25.25 6.31
CA ARG A 173 -14.38 -25.10 4.95
C ARG A 173 -15.78 -24.46 4.94
N GLN A 174 -16.68 -24.94 5.80
CA GLN A 174 -18.04 -24.40 5.88
C GLN A 174 -18.08 -22.94 6.29
N ARG A 175 -17.20 -22.49 7.21
CA ARG A 175 -17.11 -21.07 7.60
C ARG A 175 -16.76 -20.19 6.42
N VAL A 176 -15.75 -20.58 5.61
CA VAL A 176 -15.37 -19.81 4.42
C VAL A 176 -16.51 -19.83 3.39
N ASP A 177 -17.10 -20.99 3.13
CA ASP A 177 -18.17 -21.19 2.15
C ASP A 177 -19.40 -20.32 2.50
N PHE A 178 -19.89 -20.37 3.75
CA PHE A 178 -21.05 -19.58 4.17
C PHE A 178 -20.79 -18.07 4.17
N LEU A 179 -19.58 -17.64 4.56
CA LEU A 179 -19.22 -16.25 4.51
C LEU A 179 -19.20 -15.74 3.07
N LEU A 180 -18.61 -16.51 2.14
CA LEU A 180 -18.53 -16.11 0.73
C LEU A 180 -19.89 -16.24 0.03
N PHE A 181 -20.75 -17.16 0.43
CA PHE A 181 -22.06 -17.39 -0.19
C PHE A 181 -22.96 -16.14 -0.12
N ASP A 182 -23.08 -15.54 1.07
CA ASP A 182 -24.01 -14.42 1.28
C ASP A 182 -23.31 -13.07 1.29
N TRP A 183 -22.04 -13.02 1.74
CA TRP A 183 -21.37 -11.78 2.05
C TRP A 183 -20.20 -11.41 1.10
N GLN A 184 -20.06 -12.10 -0.02
CA GLN A 184 -18.97 -11.81 -0.99
C GLN A 184 -18.95 -10.36 -1.48
N SER A 185 -20.10 -9.68 -1.54
CA SER A 185 -20.21 -8.28 -1.97
C SER A 185 -19.95 -7.25 -0.87
N ARG A 186 -19.62 -7.71 0.35
CA ARG A 186 -19.39 -6.81 1.48
C ARG A 186 -17.97 -6.26 1.53
N VAL A 187 -17.79 -5.21 2.34
CA VAL A 187 -16.47 -4.73 2.72
C VAL A 187 -15.93 -5.62 3.82
N PHE A 188 -14.76 -6.20 3.57
CA PHE A 188 -14.05 -7.04 4.53
C PHE A 188 -12.98 -6.26 5.26
N GLY A 189 -12.77 -6.58 6.54
CA GLY A 189 -11.54 -6.27 7.26
C GLY A 189 -10.53 -7.38 6.96
N LEU A 190 -9.54 -7.07 6.14
CA LEU A 190 -8.48 -8.00 5.74
C LEU A 190 -7.25 -7.82 6.63
N PRO A 191 -6.85 -8.84 7.42
CA PRO A 191 -5.60 -8.79 8.17
C PRO A 191 -4.39 -8.77 7.23
N MET A 192 -3.40 -7.94 7.54
CA MET A 192 -2.14 -7.89 6.81
C MET A 192 -1.23 -9.02 7.29
N TRP A 193 -1.46 -10.22 6.78
CA TRP A 193 -0.80 -11.47 7.19
C TRP A 193 0.72 -11.46 7.05
N HIS A 194 1.25 -10.58 6.22
CA HIS A 194 2.69 -10.38 6.02
C HIS A 194 3.31 -9.40 7.03
N GLU A 195 2.50 -8.75 7.88
CA GLU A 195 2.94 -7.73 8.84
C GLU A 195 2.55 -8.08 10.31
N PRO A 196 2.60 -9.33 10.78
CA PRO A 196 2.23 -9.65 12.14
C PRO A 196 3.30 -9.15 13.12
N THR A 197 2.87 -8.71 14.28
CA THR A 197 3.75 -8.48 15.45
C THR A 197 3.25 -9.32 16.62
N PRO A 198 4.13 -10.06 17.32
CA PRO A 198 3.72 -10.87 18.46
C PRO A 198 3.27 -9.99 19.63
N LEU A 199 2.28 -10.48 20.35
CA LEU A 199 1.89 -9.93 21.65
C LEU A 199 2.96 -10.26 22.70
N THR A 200 3.42 -9.25 23.48
CA THR A 200 4.50 -9.44 24.46
C THR A 200 4.01 -9.56 25.90
N GLY A 201 2.76 -9.22 26.17
CA GLY A 201 2.15 -9.32 27.49
C GLY A 201 0.72 -9.86 27.40
N ASN A 202 0.22 -10.45 28.49
CA ASN A 202 -1.18 -10.89 28.55
C ASN A 202 -2.12 -9.67 28.50
N VAL A 203 -3.25 -9.83 27.83
CA VAL A 203 -4.30 -8.81 27.69
C VAL A 203 -5.57 -9.34 28.35
N THR A 204 -6.16 -8.54 29.23
CA THR A 204 -7.46 -8.85 29.84
C THR A 204 -8.56 -8.12 29.09
N ALA A 205 -9.74 -8.70 29.06
CA ALA A 205 -10.95 -8.03 28.57
C ALA A 205 -11.13 -6.70 29.31
N GLY A 206 -11.50 -5.64 28.58
CA GLY A 206 -11.58 -4.27 29.10
C GLY A 206 -10.33 -3.42 28.89
N ALA A 207 -9.19 -4.00 28.48
CA ALA A 207 -7.98 -3.24 28.18
C ALA A 207 -8.17 -2.36 26.94
N THR A 208 -7.64 -1.12 26.97
CA THR A 208 -7.64 -0.18 25.85
C THR A 208 -6.25 0.00 25.24
N SER A 209 -5.24 -0.69 25.77
CA SER A 209 -3.88 -0.67 25.24
C SER A 209 -3.24 -2.04 25.39
N ILE A 210 -2.38 -2.42 24.44
CA ILE A 210 -1.66 -3.68 24.41
C ILE A 210 -0.17 -3.44 24.14
N ASN A 211 0.67 -4.37 24.61
CA ASN A 211 2.10 -4.38 24.33
C ASN A 211 2.44 -5.42 23.27
N VAL A 212 3.19 -4.98 22.27
CA VAL A 212 3.64 -5.79 21.12
C VAL A 212 5.15 -5.71 20.98
N GLN A 213 5.74 -6.59 20.18
CA GLN A 213 7.19 -6.64 20.03
C GLN A 213 7.74 -5.42 19.29
N ASP A 214 7.13 -5.03 18.16
CA ASP A 214 7.58 -3.91 17.32
C ASP A 214 6.45 -3.49 16.39
N THR A 215 6.19 -2.19 16.30
CA THR A 215 5.22 -1.59 15.38
C THR A 215 5.89 -0.85 14.22
N THR A 216 7.21 -0.63 14.28
CA THR A 216 7.95 0.22 13.32
C THR A 216 8.12 -0.42 11.94
N LEU A 217 7.96 -1.74 11.88
CA LEU A 217 8.06 -2.56 10.67
C LEU A 217 6.68 -3.03 10.16
N SER A 218 5.62 -2.30 10.51
CA SER A 218 4.25 -2.61 10.14
C SER A 218 3.49 -1.30 9.90
N ASP A 219 2.48 -1.33 9.05
CA ASP A 219 1.70 -0.14 8.70
C ASP A 219 0.48 0.04 9.62
N PHE A 220 0.72 0.14 10.94
CA PHE A 220 -0.32 0.58 11.87
C PHE A 220 -0.57 2.07 11.73
N ARG A 221 -1.84 2.47 11.71
CA ARG A 221 -2.27 3.86 11.49
C ARG A 221 -3.22 4.31 12.59
N VAL A 222 -3.05 5.51 13.11
CA VAL A 222 -4.03 6.15 13.99
C VAL A 222 -5.31 6.41 13.20
N GLY A 223 -6.46 6.05 13.76
CA GLY A 223 -7.75 6.06 13.06
C GLY A 223 -7.96 4.89 12.08
N GLY A 224 -6.94 4.05 11.87
CA GLY A 224 -7.04 2.79 11.14
C GLY A 224 -7.48 1.64 12.03
N LEU A 225 -7.52 0.45 11.47
CA LEU A 225 -7.96 -0.76 12.15
C LEU A 225 -6.78 -1.68 12.44
N ALA A 226 -6.86 -2.44 13.54
CA ALA A 226 -5.96 -3.53 13.87
C ALA A 226 -6.73 -4.74 14.38
N ILE A 227 -6.16 -5.92 14.21
CA ILE A 227 -6.70 -7.17 14.71
C ILE A 227 -5.73 -7.80 15.71
N ILE A 228 -6.28 -8.24 16.85
CA ILE A 228 -5.62 -9.16 17.79
C ILE A 228 -6.12 -10.55 17.44
N PHE A 229 -5.24 -11.42 16.98
CA PHE A 229 -5.62 -12.70 16.40
C PHE A 229 -4.96 -13.87 17.14
N GLU A 230 -5.77 -14.77 17.66
CA GLU A 230 -5.34 -16.05 18.24
C GLU A 230 -5.79 -17.22 17.35
N SER A 231 -7.01 -17.18 16.84
CA SER A 231 -7.59 -18.16 15.91
C SER A 231 -8.71 -17.55 15.07
N GLU A 232 -9.19 -18.27 14.05
CA GLU A 232 -10.34 -17.87 13.22
C GLU A 232 -11.62 -17.59 13.99
N THR A 233 -11.74 -18.12 15.20
CA THR A 233 -12.91 -17.96 16.10
C THR A 233 -12.61 -17.11 17.31
N LYS A 234 -11.33 -16.71 17.52
CA LYS A 234 -10.90 -15.90 18.66
C LYS A 234 -10.01 -14.77 18.20
N PHE A 235 -10.62 -13.63 17.98
CA PHE A 235 -9.96 -12.39 17.59
C PHE A 235 -10.78 -11.18 18.06
N ASP A 236 -10.11 -10.03 18.18
CA ASP A 236 -10.73 -8.72 18.35
C ASP A 236 -10.22 -7.78 17.25
N ALA A 237 -11.13 -7.10 16.56
CA ALA A 237 -10.82 -6.08 15.58
C ALA A 237 -11.22 -4.71 16.13
N LEU A 238 -10.25 -3.79 16.22
CA LEU A 238 -10.40 -2.55 16.97
C LEU A 238 -9.81 -1.37 16.19
N GLU A 239 -10.39 -0.19 16.41
CA GLU A 239 -9.86 1.06 15.85
C GLU A 239 -8.70 1.57 16.70
N VAL A 240 -7.59 1.91 16.04
CA VAL A 240 -6.36 2.36 16.67
C VAL A 240 -6.45 3.84 17.05
N SER A 241 -6.29 4.16 18.32
CA SER A 241 -6.24 5.54 18.83
C SER A 241 -4.83 6.10 18.89
N ALA A 242 -3.83 5.26 19.18
CA ALA A 242 -2.42 5.67 19.20
C ALA A 242 -1.49 4.48 18.89
N VAL A 243 -0.34 4.78 18.29
CA VAL A 243 0.72 3.82 17.97
C VAL A 243 2.02 4.27 18.60
N GLY A 244 2.55 3.48 19.54
CA GLY A 244 3.91 3.62 20.10
C GLY A 244 4.83 2.59 19.46
N PRO A 245 6.16 2.64 19.69
CA PRO A 245 7.11 1.69 19.09
C PRO A 245 6.86 0.23 19.49
N THR A 246 6.33 -0.01 20.69
CA THR A 246 6.05 -1.34 21.25
C THR A 246 4.66 -1.45 21.88
N SER A 247 3.75 -0.52 21.55
CA SER A 247 2.39 -0.49 22.09
C SER A 247 1.39 0.03 21.10
N ILE A 248 0.15 -0.44 21.21
CA ILE A 248 -0.98 0.02 20.41
C ILE A 248 -2.14 0.30 21.36
N SER A 249 -2.77 1.47 21.23
CA SER A 249 -3.97 1.84 21.97
C SER A 249 -5.19 1.87 21.06
N PHE A 250 -6.36 1.60 21.62
CA PHE A 250 -7.61 1.47 20.88
C PHE A 250 -8.68 2.44 21.41
N ASN A 251 -9.61 2.83 20.55
CA ASN A 251 -10.77 3.66 20.92
C ASN A 251 -11.80 2.89 21.74
N THR A 252 -11.89 1.57 21.54
CA THR A 252 -12.79 0.68 22.25
C THR A 252 -11.99 -0.39 23.00
N PRO A 253 -12.48 -0.87 24.15
CA PRO A 253 -11.78 -1.89 24.92
C PRO A 253 -11.77 -3.25 24.19
N VAL A 254 -10.73 -4.05 24.43
CA VAL A 254 -10.62 -5.45 24.02
C VAL A 254 -11.73 -6.26 24.68
N THR A 255 -12.37 -7.16 23.94
CA THR A 255 -13.54 -7.92 24.45
C THR A 255 -13.15 -9.26 25.07
N GLN A 256 -12.01 -9.81 24.70
CA GLN A 256 -11.57 -11.14 25.10
C GLN A 256 -10.24 -11.11 25.86
N ASN A 257 -9.93 -12.21 26.55
CA ASN A 257 -8.63 -12.39 27.20
C ASN A 257 -7.66 -13.07 26.26
N TYR A 258 -6.46 -12.49 26.12
CA TYR A 258 -5.38 -13.05 25.29
C TYR A 258 -4.15 -13.34 26.15
N SER A 259 -3.53 -14.49 25.93
CA SER A 259 -2.28 -14.87 26.56
C SER A 259 -1.13 -14.85 25.56
N ALA A 260 -0.05 -14.15 25.88
CA ALA A 260 1.13 -14.06 25.00
C ALA A 260 1.75 -15.43 24.66
N VAL A 261 1.58 -16.44 25.52
CA VAL A 261 2.08 -17.80 25.29
C VAL A 261 1.31 -18.55 24.19
N ASN A 262 0.12 -18.08 23.81
CA ASN A 262 -0.72 -18.69 22.77
C ASN A 262 -0.35 -18.23 21.37
N ASN A 263 0.83 -17.65 21.17
CA ASN A 263 1.27 -17.12 19.86
C ASN A 263 0.30 -16.13 19.23
N VAL A 264 -0.29 -15.25 20.05
CA VAL A 264 -1.21 -14.22 19.59
C VAL A 264 -0.47 -13.22 18.72
N ARG A 265 -1.00 -12.97 17.54
CA ARG A 265 -0.47 -12.03 16.54
C ARG A 265 -1.34 -10.78 16.48
N VAL A 266 -0.71 -9.63 16.41
CA VAL A 266 -1.38 -8.35 16.17
C VAL A 266 -1.00 -7.86 14.79
N MET A 267 -1.96 -7.51 13.96
CA MET A 267 -1.74 -7.12 12.57
C MET A 267 -2.54 -5.86 12.22
N PRO A 268 -2.03 -5.00 11.34
CA PRO A 268 -2.87 -4.00 10.70
C PRO A 268 -4.03 -4.68 9.98
N LEU A 269 -5.19 -4.06 10.02
CA LEU A 269 -6.40 -4.51 9.33
C LEU A 269 -6.75 -3.45 8.27
N ARG A 270 -6.94 -3.88 7.02
CA ARG A 270 -7.34 -3.00 5.92
C ARG A 270 -8.74 -3.32 5.44
N THR A 271 -9.47 -2.29 5.06
CA THR A 271 -10.73 -2.49 4.36
C THR A 271 -10.46 -2.98 2.94
N ALA A 272 -11.12 -4.05 2.54
CA ALA A 272 -10.95 -4.68 1.24
C ALA A 272 -12.28 -5.21 0.69
N ILE A 273 -12.33 -5.40 -0.63
CA ILE A 273 -13.42 -6.06 -1.33
C ILE A 273 -12.88 -7.20 -2.18
N THR A 274 -13.68 -8.21 -2.41
CA THR A 274 -13.38 -9.22 -3.44
C THR A 274 -13.48 -8.55 -4.81
N SER A 275 -12.42 -8.64 -5.61
CA SER A 275 -12.37 -8.01 -6.95
C SER A 275 -12.73 -8.97 -8.08
N GLN A 276 -12.77 -10.27 -7.80
CA GLN A 276 -13.11 -11.35 -8.71
C GLN A 276 -13.94 -12.41 -7.98
N PRO A 277 -14.74 -13.22 -8.69
CA PRO A 277 -15.40 -14.36 -8.08
C PRO A 277 -14.41 -15.30 -7.39
N ALA A 278 -14.75 -15.74 -6.19
CA ALA A 278 -13.97 -16.75 -5.48
C ALA A 278 -14.03 -18.09 -6.25
N ARG A 279 -12.86 -18.70 -6.46
CA ARG A 279 -12.78 -20.02 -7.08
C ARG A 279 -12.62 -21.08 -6.00
N GLU A 280 -13.49 -22.08 -6.00
CA GLU A 280 -13.41 -23.24 -5.12
C GLU A 280 -12.91 -24.45 -5.89
N SER A 281 -11.93 -25.17 -5.34
CA SER A 281 -11.41 -26.43 -5.87
C SER A 281 -11.50 -27.52 -4.81
N LYS A 282 -12.41 -28.47 -4.99
CA LYS A 282 -12.66 -29.58 -4.05
C LYS A 282 -11.85 -30.80 -4.46
N TYR A 283 -11.02 -31.30 -3.55
CA TYR A 283 -10.19 -32.49 -3.75
C TYR A 283 -10.72 -33.71 -3.01
N ALA A 284 -11.36 -33.51 -1.86
CA ALA A 284 -11.99 -34.52 -1.03
C ALA A 284 -13.17 -33.90 -0.25
N VAL A 285 -13.87 -34.70 0.54
CA VAL A 285 -15.04 -34.26 1.33
C VAL A 285 -14.70 -33.06 2.21
N ASN A 286 -13.52 -33.06 2.83
CA ASN A 286 -13.07 -32.00 3.74
C ASN A 286 -11.93 -31.14 3.16
N LEU A 287 -11.28 -31.57 2.08
CA LEU A 287 -10.14 -30.86 1.49
C LEU A 287 -10.59 -29.97 0.34
N CYS A 288 -10.41 -28.68 0.52
CA CYS A 288 -10.81 -27.66 -0.44
C CYS A 288 -9.83 -26.49 -0.44
N ASP A 289 -9.52 -26.00 -1.64
CA ASP A 289 -8.80 -24.74 -1.84
C ASP A 289 -9.79 -23.66 -2.30
N PHE A 290 -9.64 -22.46 -1.74
CA PHE A 290 -10.31 -21.25 -2.22
C PHE A 290 -9.27 -20.25 -2.72
N ASP A 291 -9.37 -19.86 -3.99
CA ASP A 291 -8.56 -18.80 -4.58
C ASP A 291 -9.36 -17.50 -4.55
N LEU A 292 -8.78 -16.46 -3.94
CA LEU A 292 -9.43 -15.17 -3.71
C LEU A 292 -8.51 -14.03 -4.15
N THR A 293 -9.08 -13.02 -4.79
CA THR A 293 -8.40 -11.76 -5.07
C THR A 293 -9.08 -10.64 -4.32
N MET A 294 -8.37 -10.08 -3.34
CA MET A 294 -8.85 -8.99 -2.48
C MET A 294 -8.20 -7.66 -2.87
N ARG A 295 -9.02 -6.65 -3.10
CA ARG A 295 -8.56 -5.27 -3.36
C ARG A 295 -8.75 -4.43 -2.11
N VAL A 296 -7.66 -3.82 -1.63
CA VAL A 296 -7.69 -2.86 -0.53
C VAL A 296 -8.34 -1.56 -0.97
N LEU A 297 -9.15 -0.95 -0.13
CA LEU A 297 -9.89 0.30 -0.40
C LEU A 297 -9.13 1.54 0.09
N ASP A 298 -8.47 1.45 1.24
CA ASP A 298 -7.73 2.55 1.90
C ASP A 298 -6.27 2.65 1.42
N ASN A 299 -6.08 3.06 0.14
CA ASN A 299 -4.78 3.15 -0.53
C ASN A 299 -4.21 4.59 -0.58
N ASP A 300 -4.50 5.43 0.37
CA ASP A 300 -4.14 6.85 0.38
C ASP A 300 -2.81 7.16 1.09
N VAL A 301 -2.20 6.17 1.74
CA VAL A 301 -0.97 6.36 2.51
C VAL A 301 0.26 6.23 1.64
N ASP A 302 1.06 7.27 1.65
CA ASP A 302 2.36 7.35 1.00
C ASP A 302 3.47 6.97 1.99
N LEU A 303 4.10 5.81 1.77
CA LEU A 303 5.23 5.32 2.58
C LEU A 303 6.59 5.77 2.04
N SER A 304 6.65 6.80 1.19
CA SER A 304 7.86 7.21 0.47
C SER A 304 8.94 7.88 1.33
N ASN A 305 8.77 7.96 2.63
CA ASN A 305 9.80 8.50 3.52
C ASN A 305 11.03 7.57 3.54
N LEU A 306 12.05 7.96 2.75
CA LEU A 306 13.29 7.20 2.59
C LEU A 306 14.37 7.67 3.56
N THR A 307 14.87 6.74 4.36
CA THR A 307 16.07 6.94 5.18
C THR A 307 17.03 5.78 4.95
N GLY A 308 18.34 6.10 4.82
CA GLY A 308 19.39 5.06 4.79
C GLY A 308 19.69 4.44 3.42
N TRP A 309 19.03 4.85 2.34
CA TRP A 309 19.42 4.42 1.00
C TRP A 309 20.63 5.20 0.49
N PRO A 310 21.67 4.53 -0.06
CA PRO A 310 22.79 5.21 -0.69
C PRO A 310 22.31 6.01 -1.91
N THR A 311 22.99 7.13 -2.16
CA THR A 311 22.68 7.99 -3.29
C THR A 311 23.91 8.18 -4.17
N TYR A 312 23.68 8.37 -5.46
CA TYR A 312 24.68 8.77 -6.45
C TYR A 312 24.06 9.80 -7.39
N ASN A 313 24.76 10.90 -7.65
CA ASN A 313 24.26 12.02 -8.47
C ASN A 313 22.83 12.44 -8.09
N SER A 314 22.57 12.61 -6.79
CA SER A 314 21.27 13.00 -6.21
C SER A 314 20.12 12.03 -6.47
N LYS A 315 20.39 10.82 -6.93
CA LYS A 315 19.40 9.74 -7.12
C LYS A 315 19.74 8.53 -6.25
N ILE A 316 18.74 7.74 -5.94
CA ILE A 316 18.90 6.51 -5.17
C ILE A 316 19.81 5.56 -5.97
N LEU A 317 20.75 4.93 -5.28
CA LEU A 317 21.59 3.85 -5.80
C LEU A 317 21.12 2.52 -5.17
N LEU A 318 20.41 1.71 -5.96
CA LEU A 318 20.01 0.37 -5.55
C LEU A 318 21.18 -0.60 -5.83
N SER A 319 22.07 -0.74 -4.85
CA SER A 319 23.31 -1.53 -4.99
C SER A 319 23.23 -2.92 -4.39
N ASP A 320 22.06 -3.33 -3.96
CA ASP A 320 21.84 -4.68 -3.43
C ASP A 320 22.03 -5.73 -4.52
N PRO A 321 22.65 -6.85 -4.17
CA PRO A 321 22.79 -7.94 -5.12
C PRO A 321 21.43 -8.42 -5.58
N ASN A 322 21.27 -8.53 -6.87
CA ASN A 322 20.12 -9.14 -7.48
C ASN A 322 20.09 -10.64 -7.15
N ALA A 323 18.95 -11.14 -6.74
CA ALA A 323 18.79 -12.58 -6.59
C ALA A 323 18.67 -13.22 -7.98
N ILE A 324 19.68 -13.97 -8.33
CA ILE A 324 19.70 -14.70 -9.59
C ILE A 324 19.07 -16.07 -9.35
N SER A 325 17.81 -16.23 -9.76
CA SER A 325 17.20 -17.56 -9.91
C SER A 325 17.02 -17.87 -11.38
N GLY A 326 18.06 -18.38 -12.03
CA GLY A 326 18.04 -18.68 -13.47
C GLY A 326 18.80 -17.63 -14.31
N THR A 327 18.50 -17.58 -15.62
CA THR A 327 19.09 -16.62 -16.55
C THR A 327 18.56 -15.21 -16.34
N LEU A 328 19.47 -14.24 -16.34
CA LEU A 328 19.10 -12.82 -16.39
C LEU A 328 18.94 -12.42 -17.85
N ASP A 329 17.72 -12.47 -18.34
CA ASP A 329 17.45 -12.02 -19.70
C ASP A 329 17.47 -10.48 -19.76
N GLY A 330 18.20 -9.95 -20.72
CA GLY A 330 18.27 -8.54 -21.03
C GLY A 330 18.07 -8.29 -22.51
N MET A 331 17.47 -7.17 -22.85
CA MET A 331 17.29 -6.74 -24.23
C MET A 331 18.05 -5.45 -24.45
N ILE A 332 18.77 -5.37 -25.57
CA ILE A 332 19.37 -4.15 -26.07
C ILE A 332 18.54 -3.70 -27.25
N GLU A 333 17.80 -2.63 -27.09
CA GLU A 333 16.89 -2.11 -28.13
C GLU A 333 17.30 -0.74 -28.63
N ARG A 334 17.08 -0.53 -29.91
CA ARG A 334 17.17 0.78 -30.55
C ARG A 334 16.02 0.93 -31.53
N GLU A 335 15.38 2.08 -31.58
CA GLU A 335 14.38 2.33 -32.61
C GLU A 335 15.03 2.26 -33.99
N LEU A 336 14.48 1.46 -34.87
CA LEU A 336 14.92 1.29 -36.24
C LEU A 336 13.72 1.49 -37.18
N VAL A 337 13.79 2.52 -38.00
CA VAL A 337 12.84 2.69 -39.10
C VAL A 337 13.47 2.11 -40.36
N VAL A 338 12.89 1.03 -40.87
CA VAL A 338 13.37 0.34 -42.06
C VAL A 338 12.58 0.84 -43.25
N PHE A 339 13.27 1.32 -44.26
CA PHE A 339 12.72 1.67 -45.56
C PHE A 339 12.99 0.53 -46.54
N ASP A 340 11.94 -0.13 -46.98
CA ASP A 340 12.01 -1.14 -48.03
C ASP A 340 11.67 -0.48 -49.38
N GLY A 341 12.66 -0.37 -50.24
CA GLY A 341 12.46 0.11 -51.62
C GLY A 341 11.85 -1.01 -52.46
N SER A 342 10.56 -1.27 -52.32
CA SER A 342 9.84 -2.32 -53.03
C SER A 342 10.16 -2.34 -54.54
N GLY A 343 10.75 -3.44 -55.02
CA GLY A 343 11.12 -3.66 -56.41
C GLY A 343 12.60 -3.50 -56.77
N GLY A 344 13.41 -2.88 -55.89
CA GLY A 344 14.87 -2.72 -56.13
C GLY A 344 15.78 -3.51 -55.20
N GLY A 345 15.22 -4.25 -54.21
CA GLY A 345 15.96 -5.06 -53.22
C GLY A 345 16.92 -4.24 -52.31
N LYS A 346 16.74 -2.94 -52.21
CA LYS A 346 17.57 -2.07 -51.33
C LYS A 346 16.80 -1.75 -50.05
N PHE A 347 17.43 -2.02 -48.92
CA PHE A 347 16.96 -1.60 -47.60
C PHE A 347 17.79 -0.41 -47.12
N SER A 348 17.12 0.53 -46.49
CA SER A 348 17.75 1.59 -45.72
C SER A 348 17.13 1.60 -44.32
N GLN A 349 17.95 1.82 -43.31
CA GLN A 349 17.46 1.97 -41.94
C GLN A 349 17.96 3.25 -41.32
N VAL A 350 17.10 3.88 -40.56
CA VAL A 350 17.41 5.10 -39.80
C VAL A 350 16.97 4.91 -38.39
N SER A 351 17.74 5.43 -37.45
CA SER A 351 17.35 5.47 -36.05
C SER A 351 17.32 6.92 -35.57
N THR A 352 16.26 7.34 -34.96
CA THR A 352 16.16 8.66 -34.32
C THR A 352 16.83 8.67 -32.94
N TRP A 353 17.03 7.49 -32.35
CA TRP A 353 17.74 7.37 -31.07
C TRP A 353 19.26 7.41 -31.28
N ASN A 354 19.93 8.24 -30.50
CA ASN A 354 21.38 8.36 -30.56
C ASN A 354 22.12 7.14 -29.97
N ARG A 355 21.42 6.30 -29.18
CA ARG A 355 21.98 5.18 -28.42
C ARG A 355 20.92 4.12 -28.15
N ALA A 356 21.37 2.91 -27.85
CA ALA A 356 20.50 1.83 -27.45
C ALA A 356 20.05 1.99 -25.98
N ARG A 357 18.93 1.38 -25.64
CA ARG A 357 18.44 1.18 -24.29
C ARG A 357 18.62 -0.27 -23.86
N HIS A 358 18.88 -0.45 -22.57
CA HIS A 358 18.82 -1.76 -21.96
C HIS A 358 17.51 -1.91 -21.19
N SER A 359 16.91 -3.08 -21.27
CA SER A 359 15.82 -3.51 -20.41
C SER A 359 16.12 -4.90 -19.87
N SER A 360 15.75 -5.16 -18.63
CA SER A 360 15.92 -6.48 -17.99
C SER A 360 14.93 -6.65 -16.84
N ALA A 361 14.60 -7.90 -16.52
CA ALA A 361 13.89 -8.21 -15.29
C ALA A 361 14.89 -8.35 -14.13
N LYS A 362 14.50 -7.88 -12.95
CA LYS A 362 15.29 -8.01 -11.73
C LYS A 362 14.43 -8.61 -10.64
N THR A 363 15.02 -9.48 -9.84
CA THR A 363 14.37 -10.08 -8.68
C THR A 363 15.24 -9.85 -7.46
N PHE A 364 14.64 -9.33 -6.40
CA PHE A 364 15.29 -9.10 -5.12
C PHE A 364 14.68 -10.03 -4.08
N ILE A 365 15.54 -10.61 -3.24
CA ILE A 365 15.10 -11.43 -2.10
C ILE A 365 15.23 -10.59 -0.84
N SER A 366 14.17 -10.53 -0.07
CA SER A 366 14.21 -10.08 1.32
C SER A 366 14.32 -11.29 2.24
N SER A 367 15.20 -11.21 3.23
CA SER A 367 15.38 -12.25 4.27
C SER A 367 14.98 -11.78 5.66
N SER A 368 14.47 -10.56 5.78
CA SER A 368 14.07 -9.98 7.07
C SER A 368 12.98 -8.93 6.92
N ARG A 369 12.20 -8.72 7.97
CA ARG A 369 11.14 -7.70 7.99
C ARG A 369 11.68 -6.28 7.76
N SER A 370 12.81 -5.95 8.37
CA SER A 370 13.44 -4.63 8.21
C SER A 370 13.84 -4.38 6.75
N ARG A 371 14.37 -5.42 6.08
CA ARG A 371 14.74 -5.33 4.66
C ARG A 371 13.52 -5.19 3.76
N LEU A 372 12.51 -6.02 3.97
CA LEU A 372 11.24 -5.95 3.24
C LEU A 372 10.59 -4.57 3.39
N TRP A 373 10.57 -4.03 4.61
CA TRP A 373 10.03 -2.71 4.90
C TRP A 373 10.80 -1.59 4.19
N ALA A 374 12.15 -1.67 4.19
CA ALA A 374 12.99 -0.72 3.46
C ALA A 374 12.73 -0.75 1.95
N ILE A 375 12.63 -1.96 1.35
CA ILE A 375 12.31 -2.11 -0.09
C ILE A 375 10.89 -1.58 -0.38
N ARG A 376 9.92 -1.87 0.48
CA ARG A 376 8.55 -1.37 0.32
C ARG A 376 8.50 0.17 0.27
N LYS A 377 9.21 0.84 1.19
CA LYS A 377 9.36 2.30 1.17
C LYS A 377 10.03 2.80 -0.10
N LEU A 378 11.05 2.08 -0.58
CA LEU A 378 11.72 2.39 -1.84
C LEU A 378 10.73 2.32 -3.01
N LEU A 379 9.93 1.26 -3.12
CA LEU A 379 8.95 1.11 -4.18
C LEU A 379 7.90 2.24 -4.18
N HIS A 380 7.44 2.66 -3.00
CA HIS A 380 6.58 3.83 -2.87
C HIS A 380 7.25 5.13 -3.33
N ALA A 381 8.55 5.30 -3.05
CA ALA A 381 9.30 6.48 -3.51
C ALA A 381 9.55 6.48 -5.01
N LEU A 382 9.75 5.31 -5.62
CA LEU A 382 9.96 5.18 -7.07
C LEU A 382 8.67 5.36 -7.87
N ARG A 383 7.49 5.13 -7.27
CA ARG A 383 6.17 5.35 -7.87
C ARG A 383 6.00 4.69 -9.26
N GLY A 384 6.32 3.40 -9.34
CA GLY A 384 6.24 2.65 -10.59
C GLY A 384 7.23 3.20 -11.62
N ARG A 385 6.74 3.59 -12.79
CA ARG A 385 7.56 4.09 -13.91
C ARG A 385 8.10 5.51 -13.74
N GLN A 386 7.72 6.24 -12.66
CA GLN A 386 7.98 7.68 -12.59
C GLN A 386 9.43 8.03 -12.30
N VAL A 387 9.99 7.51 -11.21
CA VAL A 387 11.28 7.97 -10.67
C VAL A 387 12.41 7.11 -11.19
N SER A 388 13.46 7.75 -11.75
CA SER A 388 14.69 7.07 -12.13
C SER A 388 15.66 6.95 -10.96
N PHE A 389 16.40 5.84 -10.95
CA PHE A 389 17.41 5.51 -9.94
C PHE A 389 18.62 4.86 -10.61
N TYR A 390 19.73 4.74 -9.89
CA TYR A 390 20.92 4.03 -10.37
C TYR A 390 20.88 2.56 -9.96
N LEU A 391 21.20 1.69 -10.91
CA LEU A 391 21.30 0.25 -10.74
C LEU A 391 22.59 -0.25 -11.34
N PRO A 392 23.46 -0.96 -10.58
CA PRO A 392 24.62 -1.61 -11.12
C PRO A 392 24.24 -2.73 -12.10
N THR A 393 25.11 -2.97 -13.09
CA THR A 393 24.97 -4.12 -14.00
C THR A 393 25.23 -5.45 -13.30
N PHE A 394 25.96 -5.44 -12.20
CA PHE A 394 26.41 -6.62 -11.43
C PHE A 394 27.32 -7.55 -12.23
N THR A 395 27.91 -7.05 -13.33
CA THR A 395 28.82 -7.79 -14.19
C THR A 395 30.20 -7.11 -14.24
N GLN A 396 31.24 -7.85 -14.66
CA GLN A 396 32.54 -7.28 -14.95
C GLN A 396 32.46 -6.61 -16.32
N ASP A 397 32.25 -5.29 -16.35
CA ASP A 397 32.05 -4.54 -17.60
C ASP A 397 33.35 -3.91 -18.12
N VAL A 398 34.29 -3.60 -17.24
CA VAL A 398 35.55 -2.92 -17.55
C VAL A 398 36.68 -3.62 -16.82
N THR A 399 37.79 -3.90 -17.53
CA THR A 399 38.97 -4.53 -16.95
C THR A 399 40.11 -3.54 -16.85
N LEU A 400 40.64 -3.32 -15.64
CA LEU A 400 41.80 -2.46 -15.42
C LEU A 400 43.08 -3.10 -16.05
N ALA A 401 43.79 -2.38 -16.90
CA ALA A 401 44.98 -2.89 -17.57
C ALA A 401 46.29 -2.47 -16.87
N ALA A 402 46.29 -1.36 -16.16
CA ALA A 402 47.46 -0.86 -15.43
C ALA A 402 47.06 -0.32 -14.05
N THR A 403 48.05 -0.26 -13.14
CA THR A 403 47.81 0.28 -11.79
C THR A 403 47.40 1.75 -11.86
N TYR A 404 46.25 2.06 -11.24
CA TYR A 404 45.84 3.44 -11.00
C TYR A 404 46.62 4.01 -9.83
N LEU A 405 47.22 5.17 -10.02
CA LEU A 405 47.97 5.88 -8.99
C LEU A 405 47.04 6.84 -8.24
N SER A 406 47.19 6.90 -6.90
CA SER A 406 46.45 7.81 -6.05
C SER A 406 46.49 9.24 -6.53
N GLY A 407 45.35 9.90 -6.59
CA GLY A 407 45.24 11.28 -7.12
C GLY A 407 45.19 11.38 -8.65
N GLY A 408 45.37 10.28 -9.39
CA GLY A 408 45.27 10.25 -10.82
C GLY A 408 43.87 10.61 -11.34
N GLY A 409 43.80 11.22 -12.54
CA GLY A 409 42.52 11.62 -13.15
C GLY A 409 41.95 10.58 -14.12
N SER A 410 42.68 9.49 -14.40
CA SER A 410 42.25 8.52 -15.42
C SER A 410 42.62 7.09 -15.09
N LEU A 411 41.77 6.15 -15.57
CA LEU A 411 41.98 4.71 -15.53
C LEU A 411 42.49 4.23 -16.87
N THR A 412 43.51 3.37 -16.86
CA THR A 412 43.93 2.63 -18.06
C THR A 412 43.26 1.27 -18.06
N ILE A 413 42.46 1.00 -19.06
CA ILE A 413 41.67 -0.21 -19.21
C ILE A 413 42.09 -1.03 -20.41
N VAL A 414 41.72 -2.30 -20.46
CA VAL A 414 41.88 -3.14 -21.64
C VAL A 414 41.04 -2.57 -22.77
N ASN A 415 41.62 -2.45 -23.98
CA ASN A 415 40.89 -1.94 -25.14
C ASN A 415 39.80 -2.92 -25.57
N VAL A 416 38.58 -2.50 -25.41
CA VAL A 416 37.35 -3.21 -25.83
C VAL A 416 36.52 -2.34 -26.78
N GLY A 417 37.10 -1.22 -27.27
CA GLY A 417 36.42 -0.27 -28.13
C GLY A 417 35.47 0.68 -27.42
N TYR A 418 35.64 0.87 -26.11
CA TYR A 418 34.79 1.79 -25.33
C TYR A 418 34.85 3.21 -25.91
N SER A 419 36.03 3.74 -26.20
CA SER A 419 36.25 5.08 -26.77
C SER A 419 35.60 5.25 -28.14
N ARG A 420 35.48 4.16 -28.89
CA ARG A 420 34.86 4.15 -30.22
C ARG A 420 33.34 4.00 -30.20
N TYR A 421 32.82 3.09 -29.38
CA TYR A 421 31.43 2.67 -29.45
C TYR A 421 30.55 3.26 -28.33
N ALA A 422 31.05 3.36 -27.08
CA ALA A 422 30.28 3.86 -25.95
C ALA A 422 30.38 5.38 -25.79
N LYS A 423 31.58 5.97 -25.95
CA LYS A 423 31.84 7.43 -25.96
C LYS A 423 31.25 8.18 -24.78
N GLN A 424 31.40 7.66 -23.57
CA GLN A 424 30.87 8.25 -22.32
C GLN A 424 29.38 8.58 -22.37
N ARG A 425 28.58 7.79 -23.07
CA ARG A 425 27.12 8.00 -23.17
C ARG A 425 26.37 7.12 -22.16
N THR A 426 25.35 7.64 -21.58
CA THR A 426 24.39 6.83 -20.78
C THR A 426 23.88 5.66 -21.63
N PRO A 427 23.86 4.42 -21.17
CA PRO A 427 24.08 3.98 -19.78
C PRO A 427 25.52 3.62 -19.42
N LYS A 428 26.49 3.82 -20.29
CA LYS A 428 27.89 3.42 -20.12
C LYS A 428 28.80 4.57 -19.66
N GLN A 429 28.25 5.55 -18.95
CA GLN A 429 28.98 6.74 -18.49
C GLN A 429 29.46 6.64 -17.04
N ASP A 430 28.65 6.05 -16.17
CA ASP A 430 28.91 5.96 -14.73
C ASP A 430 29.44 4.58 -14.39
N ILE A 431 30.46 4.49 -13.54
CA ILE A 431 31.09 3.24 -13.12
C ILE A 431 31.15 3.12 -11.61
N ARG A 432 31.12 1.88 -11.17
CA ARG A 432 31.34 1.47 -9.79
C ARG A 432 32.52 0.52 -9.74
N ILE A 433 33.56 0.91 -9.02
CA ILE A 433 34.77 0.13 -8.81
C ILE A 433 34.66 -0.51 -7.45
N ILE A 434 34.74 -1.82 -7.39
CA ILE A 434 34.66 -2.62 -6.16
C ILE A 434 35.99 -3.31 -5.98
N LEU A 435 36.64 -3.08 -4.84
CA LEU A 435 37.89 -3.71 -4.51
C LEU A 435 37.66 -4.99 -3.69
N ASN A 436 38.65 -5.88 -3.68
CA ASN A 436 38.64 -7.14 -2.94
C ASN A 436 38.49 -6.94 -1.41
N ASN A 437 38.91 -5.78 -0.90
CA ASN A 437 38.76 -5.42 0.51
C ASN A 437 37.37 -4.82 0.85
N GLY A 438 36.44 -4.77 -0.12
CA GLY A 438 35.10 -4.22 0.04
C GLY A 438 34.97 -2.70 -0.16
N THR A 439 36.08 -1.99 -0.42
CA THR A 439 36.05 -0.55 -0.72
C THR A 439 35.37 -0.30 -2.06
N ILE A 440 34.53 0.73 -2.14
CA ILE A 440 33.73 1.05 -3.33
C ILE A 440 33.95 2.49 -3.74
N PHE A 441 34.16 2.71 -5.03
CA PHE A 441 34.24 4.04 -5.64
C PHE A 441 33.24 4.16 -6.78
N ASN A 442 32.37 5.18 -6.74
CA ASN A 442 31.49 5.53 -7.85
C ASN A 442 32.04 6.75 -8.56
N ARG A 443 32.19 6.69 -9.89
CA ARG A 443 32.75 7.77 -10.71
C ARG A 443 32.03 7.89 -12.04
N THR A 444 31.98 9.12 -12.54
CA THR A 444 31.49 9.41 -13.90
C THR A 444 32.72 9.49 -14.85
N ILE A 445 32.64 8.85 -16.00
CA ILE A 445 33.62 8.95 -17.08
C ILE A 445 33.29 10.21 -17.86
N THR A 446 34.24 11.16 -17.92
CA THR A 446 34.08 12.45 -18.58
C THR A 446 34.70 12.48 -19.98
N ALA A 447 35.73 11.68 -20.20
CA ALA A 447 36.37 11.51 -21.49
C ALA A 447 36.97 10.10 -21.66
N SER A 448 37.19 9.69 -22.88
CA SER A 448 37.93 8.45 -23.19
C SER A 448 38.74 8.61 -24.46
N SER A 449 39.85 7.87 -24.56
CA SER A 449 40.72 7.82 -25.74
C SER A 449 41.35 6.44 -25.88
N GLU A 450 41.50 5.96 -27.10
CA GLU A 450 42.37 4.81 -27.41
C GLU A 450 43.82 5.25 -27.23
N VAL A 451 44.59 4.50 -26.44
CA VAL A 451 46.04 4.73 -26.27
C VAL A 451 46.82 3.92 -27.30
N ASP A 452 46.48 2.65 -27.42
CA ASP A 452 47.01 1.70 -28.37
C ASP A 452 46.03 0.56 -28.68
N ALA A 453 46.46 -0.44 -29.43
CA ALA A 453 45.60 -1.56 -29.79
C ALA A 453 45.13 -2.42 -28.58
N SER A 454 45.84 -2.32 -27.45
CA SER A 454 45.60 -3.12 -26.26
C SER A 454 44.98 -2.33 -25.10
N THR A 455 45.10 -1.00 -25.11
CA THR A 455 44.69 -0.15 -23.98
C THR A 455 43.89 1.08 -24.39
N GLU A 456 42.97 1.46 -23.54
CA GLU A 456 42.19 2.71 -23.58
C GLU A 456 42.34 3.45 -22.25
N GLN A 457 42.17 4.75 -22.28
CA GLN A 457 42.18 5.61 -21.10
C GLN A 457 40.82 6.23 -20.88
N LEU A 458 40.31 6.10 -19.64
CA LEU A 458 39.04 6.69 -19.18
C LEU A 458 39.32 7.81 -18.18
N THR A 459 38.96 9.04 -18.50
CA THR A 459 39.07 10.18 -17.60
C THR A 459 37.89 10.19 -16.63
N LEU A 460 38.18 10.31 -15.34
CA LEU A 460 37.18 10.32 -14.29
C LEU A 460 36.78 11.75 -13.86
N SER A 461 35.56 11.92 -13.39
CA SER A 461 35.04 13.19 -12.86
C SER A 461 35.78 13.67 -11.60
N SER A 462 36.36 12.76 -10.84
CA SER A 462 37.20 13.05 -9.69
C SER A 462 38.21 11.93 -9.45
N SER A 463 39.35 12.29 -8.85
CA SER A 463 40.39 11.33 -8.50
C SER A 463 39.96 10.35 -7.39
N ILE A 464 40.71 9.26 -7.30
CA ILE A 464 40.59 8.28 -6.21
C ILE A 464 41.86 8.44 -5.34
N SER A 465 41.68 8.51 -4.03
CA SER A 465 42.74 8.80 -3.06
C SER A 465 43.56 7.57 -2.65
N GLN A 466 43.56 6.51 -3.49
CA GLN A 466 44.24 5.26 -3.19
C GLN A 466 44.81 4.67 -4.48
N ASN A 467 45.96 3.97 -4.38
CA ASN A 467 46.50 3.16 -5.49
C ASN A 467 45.62 1.92 -5.65
N ILE A 468 45.35 1.55 -6.90
CA ILE A 468 44.55 0.38 -7.25
C ILE A 468 45.29 -0.42 -8.30
N ALA A 469 45.85 -1.57 -7.91
CA ALA A 469 46.39 -2.52 -8.86
C ALA A 469 45.28 -3.36 -9.53
N PRO A 470 45.45 -3.89 -10.74
CA PRO A 470 44.48 -4.79 -11.36
C PRO A 470 44.08 -5.96 -10.46
N SER A 471 45.02 -6.49 -9.66
CA SER A 471 44.79 -7.56 -8.68
C SER A 471 43.91 -7.16 -7.50
N ASP A 472 43.78 -5.89 -7.20
CA ASP A 472 42.99 -5.37 -6.10
C ASP A 472 41.50 -5.24 -6.44
N VAL A 473 41.19 -5.29 -7.73
CA VAL A 473 39.84 -5.06 -8.24
C VAL A 473 39.04 -6.35 -8.21
N ALA A 474 37.97 -6.37 -7.46
CA ALA A 474 36.98 -7.43 -7.50
C ALA A 474 36.09 -7.33 -8.74
N ARG A 475 35.65 -6.11 -9.06
CA ARG A 475 34.77 -5.85 -10.22
C ARG A 475 34.72 -4.35 -10.54
N ILE A 476 34.64 -4.03 -11.82
CA ILE A 476 34.28 -2.71 -12.32
C ILE A 476 33.00 -2.88 -13.17
N GLU A 477 31.93 -2.27 -12.73
CA GLU A 477 30.60 -2.39 -13.32
C GLU A 477 30.06 -1.02 -13.71
N PHE A 478 29.18 -0.96 -14.70
CA PHE A 478 28.46 0.28 -14.99
C PHE A 478 27.31 0.50 -14.00
N LEU A 479 27.07 1.77 -13.70
CA LEU A 479 25.88 2.26 -13.00
C LEU A 479 24.90 2.76 -14.05
N GLU A 480 23.89 1.98 -14.33
CA GLU A 480 22.86 2.35 -15.29
C GLU A 480 21.78 3.19 -14.62
N LYS A 481 21.43 4.32 -15.23
CA LYS A 481 20.28 5.12 -14.83
C LYS A 481 19.03 4.46 -15.39
N VAL A 482 18.24 3.86 -14.53
CA VAL A 482 17.06 3.06 -14.89
C VAL A 482 15.80 3.58 -14.23
N ARG A 483 14.66 3.16 -14.73
CA ARG A 483 13.37 3.19 -14.06
C ARG A 483 12.74 1.81 -14.05
N ILE A 484 11.76 1.61 -13.16
CA ILE A 484 10.89 0.43 -13.25
C ILE A 484 10.07 0.52 -14.54
N ASP A 485 9.93 -0.57 -15.29
CA ASP A 485 9.18 -0.59 -16.55
C ASP A 485 7.78 -1.21 -16.44
N SER A 486 7.27 -1.25 -15.22
CA SER A 486 5.91 -1.68 -14.91
C SER A 486 5.30 -0.78 -13.86
N ASP A 487 4.01 -0.51 -13.97
CA ASP A 487 3.23 0.10 -12.89
C ASP A 487 2.63 -0.95 -11.93
N GLU A 488 2.77 -2.24 -12.24
CA GLU A 488 2.45 -3.34 -11.34
C GLU A 488 3.73 -4.01 -10.86
N ILE A 489 3.90 -4.09 -9.53
CA ILE A 489 5.02 -4.74 -8.87
C ILE A 489 4.47 -5.86 -8.01
N VAL A 490 5.02 -7.07 -8.19
CA VAL A 490 4.59 -8.26 -7.48
C VAL A 490 5.57 -8.55 -6.33
N ILE A 491 5.02 -8.75 -5.14
CA ILE A 491 5.74 -9.19 -3.95
C ILE A 491 5.15 -10.53 -3.53
N GLU A 492 5.97 -11.56 -3.53
CA GLU A 492 5.62 -12.89 -3.02
C GLU A 492 6.09 -13.01 -1.58
N HIS A 493 5.19 -12.88 -0.62
CA HIS A 493 5.48 -13.07 0.80
C HIS A 493 5.50 -14.57 1.12
N ARG A 494 6.67 -15.08 1.51
CA ARG A 494 6.88 -16.51 1.82
C ARG A 494 6.75 -16.81 3.29
N SER A 495 7.04 -15.84 4.14
CA SER A 495 6.86 -15.98 5.59
C SER A 495 6.53 -14.64 6.25
N ALA A 496 5.94 -14.72 7.43
CA ALA A 496 5.69 -13.59 8.31
C ALA A 496 6.97 -12.91 8.84
N ASN A 497 8.13 -13.57 8.72
CA ASN A 497 9.44 -13.05 9.14
C ASN A 497 10.08 -12.10 8.10
N GLY A 498 9.36 -11.81 7.01
CA GLY A 498 9.82 -10.88 5.98
C GLY A 498 10.59 -11.53 4.84
N GLU A 499 10.54 -12.88 4.73
CA GLU A 499 11.05 -13.57 3.55
C GLU A 499 10.10 -13.31 2.38
N ALA A 500 10.62 -12.63 1.37
CA ALA A 500 9.82 -12.28 0.19
C ALA A 500 10.69 -12.22 -1.07
N ASN A 501 10.07 -12.54 -2.21
CA ASN A 501 10.61 -12.27 -3.53
C ASN A 501 9.93 -11.04 -4.11
N ILE A 502 10.72 -10.11 -4.64
CA ILE A 502 10.22 -8.87 -5.23
C ILE A 502 10.77 -8.78 -6.64
N GLY A 503 9.90 -8.95 -7.64
CA GLY A 503 10.26 -8.93 -9.05
C GLY A 503 9.71 -7.69 -9.76
N PHE A 504 10.57 -7.01 -10.55
CA PHE A 504 10.13 -5.95 -11.44
C PHE A 504 11.06 -5.78 -12.65
N PRO A 505 10.51 -5.45 -13.83
CA PRO A 505 11.31 -5.09 -14.99
C PRO A 505 11.89 -3.69 -14.82
N VAL A 506 13.10 -3.50 -15.33
CA VAL A 506 13.77 -2.20 -15.37
C VAL A 506 14.15 -1.84 -16.79
N LYS A 507 14.14 -0.55 -17.09
CA LYS A 507 14.52 0.02 -18.37
C LYS A 507 15.42 1.22 -18.20
N VAL A 508 16.51 1.28 -19.00
CA VAL A 508 17.42 2.44 -19.01
C VAL A 508 16.70 3.67 -19.52
N VAL A 509 16.94 4.79 -18.87
CA VAL A 509 16.42 6.11 -19.24
C VAL A 509 17.48 6.92 -19.93
N LEU A 510 17.13 7.52 -21.08
CA LEU A 510 18.01 8.35 -21.92
C LEU A 510 17.86 9.84 -21.56
N GLU A 511 17.93 10.21 -20.28
CA GLU A 511 17.90 11.62 -19.82
C GLU A 511 19.26 12.26 -19.87
#